data_5f8c68de57130a12ea74eef82b38b9c6
#
_entry.id   5f8c68de57130a12ea74eef82b38b9c6
#
_cell.length_a   1.000
_cell.length_b   1.000
_cell.length_c   1.000
_cell.angle_alpha   90.00
_cell.angle_beta   90.00
_cell.angle_gamma   90.00
#
_symmetry.space_group_name_H-M   'P 1'
#
loop_
_entity.id
_entity.type
_entity.pdbx_description
1 polymer ?
#
loop_
_entity_poly.entity_id
_entity_poly.type
_entity_poly.pdbx_seq_one_letter_code
_entity_poly.pdbx_strand_id
1 'polypeptide(L)'
;MTAMNTTPPTPSPASHFDAAARDWDQRPTSQQLAAVAPRLLAQLPLSPTDQVLDFGAGTGLLATQIAPLVAQVTALDTSAAMLEVLQAKGHANITTHCGDVFAGLPGRYHAIVSCMALHHVANTAALLRAFADALHPGGRIALVDLYLEDGSFHGDNAAKGVHHFGFAPDTLQALAEQAGLQGIAFTEVLRMHRSNGREYPLFLMTGHKP
;
A
#
# COMPACT_ATOMS: atom_id res chain seq x y z
N MET A 1 5.34 19.36 46.32
CA MET A 1 4.42 19.12 45.18
C MET A 1 5.27 19.10 43.93
N THR A 2 5.58 17.91 43.46
CA THR A 2 6.42 17.70 42.28
C THR A 2 5.50 17.62 41.05
N ALA A 3 5.60 18.60 40.16
CA ALA A 3 4.84 18.63 38.92
C ALA A 3 5.34 17.48 38.04
N MET A 4 4.47 16.50 37.77
CA MET A 4 4.74 15.49 36.76
C MET A 4 4.66 16.14 35.37
N ASN A 5 5.80 16.21 34.73
CA ASN A 5 5.95 16.68 33.35
C ASN A 5 5.45 15.56 32.43
N THR A 6 4.15 15.52 32.12
CA THR A 6 3.59 14.59 31.15
C THR A 6 3.87 15.12 29.75
N THR A 7 4.95 14.65 29.13
CA THR A 7 5.14 14.82 27.69
C THR A 7 3.90 14.21 26.98
N PRO A 8 3.23 14.94 26.08
CA PRO A 8 2.11 14.35 25.35
C PRO A 8 2.60 13.13 24.55
N PRO A 9 1.80 12.07 24.44
CA PRO A 9 2.18 10.89 23.66
C PRO A 9 2.43 11.30 22.20
N THR A 10 3.51 10.78 21.64
CA THR A 10 3.81 10.95 20.21
C THR A 10 2.62 10.40 19.40
N PRO A 11 2.04 11.18 18.48
CA PRO A 11 0.92 10.70 17.67
C PRO A 11 1.30 9.41 16.94
N SER A 12 0.40 8.43 16.92
CA SER A 12 0.62 7.21 16.13
C SER A 12 0.61 7.54 14.64
N PRO A 13 1.32 6.80 13.77
CA PRO A 13 1.25 6.99 12.31
C PRO A 13 -0.18 7.02 11.78
N ALA A 14 -1.07 6.18 12.30
CA ALA A 14 -2.50 6.18 11.98
C ALA A 14 -3.14 7.55 12.23
N SER A 15 -2.76 8.29 13.27
CA SER A 15 -3.32 9.61 13.57
C SER A 15 -3.03 10.67 12.50
N HIS A 16 -1.89 10.55 11.78
CA HIS A 16 -1.58 11.43 10.65
C HIS A 16 -2.52 11.18 9.47
N PHE A 17 -2.77 9.91 9.16
CA PHE A 17 -3.68 9.51 8.08
C PHE A 17 -5.13 9.80 8.43
N ASP A 18 -5.56 9.56 9.69
CA ASP A 18 -6.90 9.88 10.16
C ASP A 18 -7.22 11.37 10.00
N ALA A 19 -6.31 12.25 10.41
CA ALA A 19 -6.47 13.70 10.27
C ALA A 19 -6.53 14.15 8.80
N ALA A 20 -5.92 13.39 7.90
CA ALA A 20 -5.79 13.72 6.49
C ALA A 20 -6.91 13.14 5.60
N ALA A 21 -7.68 12.17 6.09
CA ALA A 21 -8.54 11.30 5.29
C ALA A 21 -9.55 12.05 4.41
N ARG A 22 -10.22 13.07 4.96
CA ARG A 22 -11.29 13.80 4.25
C ARG A 22 -10.82 14.54 3.00
N ASP A 23 -9.58 15.06 3.03
CA ASP A 23 -9.00 15.84 1.94
C ASP A 23 -7.98 15.03 1.12
N TRP A 24 -7.83 13.74 1.43
CA TRP A 24 -6.77 12.89 0.87
C TRP A 24 -6.80 12.84 -0.66
N ASP A 25 -7.96 12.59 -1.25
CA ASP A 25 -8.12 12.46 -2.70
C ASP A 25 -7.89 13.78 -3.45
N GLN A 26 -8.01 14.93 -2.77
CA GLN A 26 -7.81 16.27 -3.34
C GLN A 26 -6.34 16.70 -3.32
N ARG A 27 -5.49 15.98 -2.61
CA ARG A 27 -4.06 16.32 -2.49
C ARG A 27 -3.35 16.13 -3.83
N PRO A 28 -2.41 17.02 -4.19
CA PRO A 28 -1.65 16.89 -5.44
C PRO A 28 -0.94 15.55 -5.60
N THR A 29 -0.46 14.95 -4.49
CA THR A 29 0.15 13.63 -4.48
C THR A 29 -0.83 12.52 -4.84
N SER A 30 -2.03 12.53 -4.26
CA SER A 30 -3.08 11.54 -4.56
C SER A 30 -3.56 11.66 -5.99
N GLN A 31 -3.67 12.88 -6.52
CA GLN A 31 -4.04 13.12 -7.92
C GLN A 31 -2.98 12.59 -8.90
N GLN A 32 -1.70 12.74 -8.59
CA GLN A 32 -0.62 12.13 -9.40
C GLN A 32 -0.69 10.60 -9.35
N LEU A 33 -0.94 10.01 -8.18
CA LEU A 33 -1.05 8.56 -7.99
C LEU A 33 -2.24 7.95 -8.73
N ALA A 34 -3.25 8.71 -9.12
CA ALA A 34 -4.38 8.20 -9.93
C ALA A 34 -3.93 7.58 -11.26
N ALA A 35 -2.76 7.99 -11.78
CA ALA A 35 -2.17 7.40 -12.99
C ALA A 35 -1.54 6.01 -12.77
N VAL A 36 -1.41 5.54 -11.52
CA VAL A 36 -0.81 4.24 -11.18
C VAL A 36 -1.73 3.09 -11.56
N ALA A 37 -3.02 3.17 -11.22
CA ALA A 37 -3.93 2.04 -11.37
C ALA A 37 -4.04 1.51 -12.81
N PRO A 38 -4.19 2.32 -13.88
CA PRO A 38 -4.21 1.79 -15.24
C PRO A 38 -2.89 1.10 -15.64
N ARG A 39 -1.75 1.58 -15.14
CA ARG A 39 -0.44 1.00 -15.43
C ARG A 39 -0.20 -0.31 -14.67
N LEU A 40 -0.68 -0.39 -13.44
CA LEU A 40 -0.69 -1.62 -12.64
C LEU A 40 -1.60 -2.66 -13.28
N LEU A 41 -2.82 -2.29 -13.64
CA LEU A 41 -3.81 -3.20 -14.26
C LEU A 41 -3.34 -3.74 -15.61
N ALA A 42 -2.56 -2.98 -16.37
CA ALA A 42 -1.97 -3.46 -17.61
C ALA A 42 -0.97 -4.62 -17.41
N GLN A 43 -0.42 -4.79 -16.19
CA GLN A 43 0.55 -5.84 -15.85
C GLN A 43 -0.02 -6.88 -14.88
N LEU A 44 -1.23 -6.68 -14.37
CA LEU A 44 -1.92 -7.59 -13.47
C LEU A 44 -3.21 -8.10 -14.14
N PRO A 45 -3.16 -9.24 -14.86
CA PRO A 45 -4.37 -9.82 -15.43
C PRO A 45 -5.30 -10.29 -14.31
N LEU A 46 -6.50 -9.70 -14.23
CA LEU A 46 -7.55 -10.02 -13.27
C LEU A 46 -8.71 -10.74 -13.95
N SER A 47 -9.43 -11.54 -13.18
CA SER A 47 -10.64 -12.26 -13.60
C SER A 47 -11.85 -11.77 -12.80
N PRO A 48 -13.08 -11.78 -13.40
CA PRO A 48 -14.31 -11.46 -12.68
C PRO A 48 -14.59 -12.34 -11.45
N THR A 49 -13.91 -13.46 -11.32
CA THR A 49 -14.02 -14.37 -10.15
C THR A 49 -12.95 -14.12 -9.09
N ASP A 50 -12.01 -13.22 -9.32
CA ASP A 50 -10.90 -13.01 -8.42
C ASP A 50 -11.33 -12.32 -7.11
N GLN A 51 -10.67 -12.69 -6.04
CA GLN A 51 -10.66 -12.00 -4.74
C GLN A 51 -9.33 -11.28 -4.61
N VAL A 52 -9.37 -9.97 -4.42
CA VAL A 52 -8.18 -9.12 -4.38
C VAL A 52 -8.04 -8.46 -3.00
N LEU A 53 -6.84 -8.45 -2.46
CA LEU A 53 -6.47 -7.63 -1.31
C LEU A 53 -5.83 -6.33 -1.80
N ASP A 54 -6.35 -5.18 -1.38
CA ASP A 54 -5.67 -3.88 -1.46
C ASP A 54 -5.08 -3.56 -0.09
N PHE A 55 -3.75 -3.66 0.03
CA PHE A 55 -3.01 -3.42 1.26
C PHE A 55 -2.57 -1.96 1.36
N GLY A 56 -2.89 -1.33 2.51
CA GLY A 56 -2.73 0.12 2.67
C GLY A 56 -3.69 0.88 1.74
N ALA A 57 -4.94 0.42 1.69
CA ALA A 57 -5.92 0.86 0.71
C ALA A 57 -6.24 2.36 0.81
N GLY A 58 -6.05 2.97 1.98
CA GLY A 58 -6.39 4.36 2.24
C GLY A 58 -7.84 4.66 1.86
N THR A 59 -8.03 5.71 1.09
CA THR A 59 -9.35 6.10 0.55
C THR A 59 -9.78 5.28 -0.67
N GLY A 60 -9.02 4.24 -1.06
CA GLY A 60 -9.37 3.29 -2.12
C GLY A 60 -8.92 3.67 -3.53
N LEU A 61 -7.75 4.28 -3.65
CA LEU A 61 -7.17 4.66 -4.94
C LEU A 61 -7.12 3.50 -5.94
N LEU A 62 -6.66 2.31 -5.48
CA LEU A 62 -6.64 1.09 -6.29
C LEU A 62 -7.96 0.33 -6.18
N ALA A 63 -8.48 0.14 -4.97
CA ALA A 63 -9.68 -0.66 -4.71
C ALA A 63 -10.85 -0.27 -5.60
N THR A 64 -11.13 1.04 -5.75
CA THR A 64 -12.27 1.52 -6.55
C THR A 64 -12.12 1.24 -8.05
N GLN A 65 -10.90 1.20 -8.57
CA GLN A 65 -10.63 0.90 -9.98
C GLN A 65 -10.55 -0.60 -10.25
N ILE A 66 -10.22 -1.40 -9.25
CA ILE A 66 -10.17 -2.86 -9.32
C ILE A 66 -11.57 -3.47 -9.17
N ALA A 67 -12.40 -2.92 -8.29
CA ALA A 67 -13.70 -3.46 -7.96
C ALA A 67 -14.59 -3.81 -9.17
N PRO A 68 -14.68 -3.01 -10.25
CA PRO A 68 -15.47 -3.37 -11.43
C PRO A 68 -14.97 -4.60 -12.20
N LEU A 69 -13.74 -5.07 -11.94
CA LEU A 69 -13.05 -6.10 -12.72
C LEU A 69 -13.06 -7.47 -12.01
N VAL A 70 -13.45 -7.53 -10.73
CA VAL A 70 -13.26 -8.70 -9.87
C VAL A 70 -14.52 -9.02 -9.06
N ALA A 71 -14.56 -10.23 -8.46
CA ALA A 71 -15.67 -10.62 -7.59
C ALA A 71 -15.70 -9.80 -6.30
N GLN A 72 -14.53 -9.59 -5.67
CA GLN A 72 -14.43 -8.96 -4.36
C GLN A 72 -13.09 -8.26 -4.19
N VAL A 73 -13.11 -7.09 -3.56
CA VAL A 73 -11.92 -6.42 -3.04
C VAL A 73 -12.01 -6.35 -1.51
N THR A 74 -10.97 -6.82 -0.84
CA THR A 74 -10.74 -6.56 0.59
C THR A 74 -9.77 -5.39 0.70
N ALA A 75 -10.23 -4.27 1.24
CA ALA A 75 -9.42 -3.08 1.46
C ALA A 75 -8.93 -3.07 2.91
N LEU A 76 -7.65 -3.32 3.12
CA LEU A 76 -7.00 -3.34 4.44
C LEU A 76 -6.25 -2.03 4.67
N ASP A 77 -6.50 -1.37 5.78
CA ASP A 77 -5.74 -0.20 6.23
C ASP A 77 -5.74 -0.12 7.77
N THR A 78 -4.78 0.57 8.35
CA THR A 78 -4.72 0.83 9.80
C THR A 78 -5.49 2.09 10.20
N SER A 79 -5.85 2.95 9.25
CA SER A 79 -6.63 4.17 9.46
C SER A 79 -8.12 3.92 9.24
N ALA A 80 -8.90 3.94 10.31
CA ALA A 80 -10.35 3.82 10.24
C ALA A 80 -10.98 4.97 9.43
N ALA A 81 -10.48 6.19 9.60
CA ALA A 81 -11.00 7.36 8.89
C ALA A 81 -10.76 7.30 7.37
N MET A 82 -9.64 6.72 6.91
CA MET A 82 -9.42 6.45 5.48
C MET A 82 -10.45 5.46 4.94
N LEU A 83 -10.69 4.37 5.67
CA LEU A 83 -11.65 3.36 5.26
C LEU A 83 -13.10 3.87 5.29
N GLU A 84 -13.45 4.79 6.20
CA GLU A 84 -14.76 5.45 6.20
C GLU A 84 -14.97 6.27 4.91
N VAL A 85 -13.94 6.99 4.43
CA VAL A 85 -13.99 7.69 3.15
C VAL A 85 -14.17 6.72 2.00
N LEU A 86 -13.48 5.58 2.00
CA LEU A 86 -13.66 4.54 0.99
C LEU A 86 -15.08 3.96 1.01
N GLN A 87 -15.61 3.62 2.18
CA GLN A 87 -16.97 3.09 2.34
C GLN A 87 -18.03 4.07 1.80
N ALA A 88 -17.84 5.37 2.05
CA ALA A 88 -18.74 6.42 1.55
C ALA A 88 -18.83 6.48 0.01
N LYS A 89 -17.87 5.89 -0.73
CA LYS A 89 -17.90 5.77 -2.19
C LYS A 89 -18.91 4.74 -2.70
N GLY A 90 -19.43 3.85 -1.84
CA GLY A 90 -20.60 3.01 -2.10
C GLY A 90 -20.39 1.83 -3.05
N HIS A 91 -19.17 1.30 -3.16
CA HIS A 91 -18.89 0.10 -3.97
C HIS A 91 -19.38 -1.17 -3.27
N ALA A 92 -20.33 -1.89 -3.89
CA ALA A 92 -20.99 -3.05 -3.27
C ALA A 92 -20.05 -4.26 -3.03
N ASN A 93 -18.97 -4.38 -3.80
CA ASN A 93 -18.01 -5.48 -3.71
C ASN A 93 -16.66 -5.07 -3.12
N ILE A 94 -16.60 -3.95 -2.37
CA ILE A 94 -15.45 -3.59 -1.54
C ILE A 94 -15.82 -3.81 -0.09
N THR A 95 -15.07 -4.67 0.60
CA THR A 95 -15.16 -4.85 2.05
C THR A 95 -13.93 -4.21 2.70
N THR A 96 -14.14 -3.31 3.64
CA THR A 96 -13.07 -2.67 4.39
C THR A 96 -12.72 -3.47 5.64
N HIS A 97 -11.43 -3.55 5.94
CA HIS A 97 -10.90 -4.19 7.14
C HIS A 97 -9.88 -3.25 7.80
N CYS A 98 -10.22 -2.73 8.98
CA CYS A 98 -9.31 -1.90 9.77
C CYS A 98 -8.45 -2.79 10.66
N GLY A 99 -7.15 -2.81 10.43
CA GLY A 99 -6.26 -3.67 11.23
C GLY A 99 -4.82 -3.71 10.74
N ASP A 100 -3.99 -4.38 11.54
CA ASP A 100 -2.61 -4.67 11.23
C ASP A 100 -2.52 -5.99 10.43
N VAL A 101 -1.76 -5.98 9.34
CA VAL A 101 -1.49 -7.17 8.52
C VAL A 101 -0.89 -8.34 9.33
N PHE A 102 -0.13 -8.02 10.38
CA PHE A 102 0.49 -9.03 11.25
C PHE A 102 -0.48 -9.66 12.27
N ALA A 103 -1.66 -9.09 12.45
CA ALA A 103 -2.74 -9.72 13.21
C ALA A 103 -3.44 -10.85 12.42
N GLY A 104 -3.11 -11.02 11.15
CA GLY A 104 -3.65 -11.99 10.23
C GLY A 104 -4.52 -11.37 9.15
N LEU A 105 -4.43 -11.91 7.93
CA LEU A 105 -5.23 -11.47 6.80
C LEU A 105 -6.59 -12.21 6.77
N PRO A 106 -7.70 -11.52 6.46
CA PRO A 106 -9.05 -12.08 6.59
C PRO A 106 -9.46 -13.04 5.46
N GLY A 107 -8.51 -13.63 4.74
CA GLY A 107 -8.84 -14.55 3.64
C GLY A 107 -7.65 -15.00 2.84
N ARG A 108 -7.96 -15.60 1.69
CA ARG A 108 -6.98 -15.92 0.64
C ARG A 108 -7.35 -15.17 -0.64
N TYR A 109 -6.33 -14.84 -1.43
CA TYR A 109 -6.48 -13.91 -2.53
C TYR A 109 -5.86 -14.46 -3.81
N HIS A 110 -6.46 -14.09 -4.95
CA HIS A 110 -5.92 -14.34 -6.28
C HIS A 110 -4.90 -13.27 -6.67
N ALA A 111 -5.06 -12.07 -6.11
CA ALA A 111 -4.07 -11.01 -6.24
C ALA A 111 -3.98 -10.17 -4.96
N ILE A 112 -2.79 -9.65 -4.69
CA ILE A 112 -2.54 -8.65 -3.65
C ILE A 112 -1.92 -7.44 -4.32
N VAL A 113 -2.53 -6.28 -4.11
CA VAL A 113 -2.05 -5.00 -4.62
C VAL A 113 -1.71 -4.06 -3.47
N SER A 114 -0.84 -3.11 -3.73
CA SER A 114 -0.53 -2.01 -2.80
C SER A 114 0.03 -0.82 -3.56
N CYS A 115 -0.25 0.38 -3.06
CA CYS A 115 0.34 1.60 -3.61
C CYS A 115 0.76 2.54 -2.48
N MET A 116 2.06 2.80 -2.38
CA MET A 116 2.66 3.74 -1.43
C MET A 116 2.39 3.39 0.04
N ALA A 117 2.42 2.09 0.40
CA ALA A 117 2.20 1.63 1.76
C ALA A 117 3.36 0.78 2.33
N LEU A 118 4.18 0.15 1.48
CA LEU A 118 5.24 -0.73 1.96
C LEU A 118 6.27 0.00 2.81
N HIS A 119 6.63 1.23 2.44
CA HIS A 119 7.63 2.03 3.17
C HIS A 119 7.19 2.45 4.58
N HIS A 120 5.90 2.26 4.93
CA HIS A 120 5.38 2.42 6.28
C HIS A 120 5.45 1.14 7.13
N VAL A 121 5.89 0.01 6.58
CA VAL A 121 5.97 -1.26 7.29
C VAL A 121 7.41 -1.57 7.68
N ALA A 122 7.70 -1.57 8.98
CA ALA A 122 9.07 -1.75 9.48
C ALA A 122 9.70 -3.10 9.06
N ASN A 123 8.92 -4.18 9.06
CA ASN A 123 9.39 -5.53 8.69
C ASN A 123 8.85 -5.96 7.33
N THR A 124 9.49 -5.48 6.26
CA THR A 124 9.12 -5.81 4.87
C THR A 124 9.24 -7.31 4.56
N ALA A 125 10.19 -8.01 5.15
CA ALA A 125 10.34 -9.46 4.96
C ALA A 125 9.13 -10.23 5.53
N ALA A 126 8.67 -9.87 6.73
CA ALA A 126 7.47 -10.47 7.32
C ALA A 126 6.21 -10.10 6.52
N LEU A 127 6.11 -8.87 5.99
CA LEU A 127 5.01 -8.45 5.14
C LEU A 127 4.90 -9.31 3.87
N LEU A 128 6.01 -9.48 3.14
CA LEU A 128 6.04 -10.28 1.92
C LEU A 128 5.70 -11.75 2.19
N ARG A 129 6.14 -12.29 3.34
CA ARG A 129 5.75 -13.64 3.78
C ARG A 129 4.24 -13.72 4.05
N ALA A 130 3.67 -12.76 4.76
CA ALA A 130 2.21 -12.70 4.99
C ALA A 130 1.42 -12.64 3.68
N PHE A 131 1.92 -11.90 2.68
CA PHE A 131 1.32 -11.87 1.35
C PHE A 131 1.41 -13.23 0.66
N ALA A 132 2.60 -13.85 0.64
CA ALA A 132 2.80 -15.16 0.03
C ALA A 132 1.90 -16.23 0.69
N ASP A 133 1.75 -16.19 2.02
CA ASP A 133 0.90 -17.12 2.76
C ASP A 133 -0.59 -16.92 2.43
N ALA A 134 -1.02 -15.68 2.23
CA ALA A 134 -2.41 -15.35 1.92
C ALA A 134 -2.78 -15.52 0.43
N LEU A 135 -1.81 -15.68 -0.46
CA LEU A 135 -2.08 -15.96 -1.86
C LEU A 135 -2.52 -17.41 -2.08
N HIS A 136 -3.46 -17.62 -3.02
CA HIS A 136 -3.70 -18.91 -3.63
C HIS A 136 -2.47 -19.36 -4.46
N PRO A 137 -2.26 -20.67 -4.70
CA PRO A 137 -1.33 -21.13 -5.74
C PRO A 137 -1.65 -20.44 -7.08
N GLY A 138 -0.65 -19.93 -7.77
CA GLY A 138 -0.80 -19.11 -8.98
C GLY A 138 -1.25 -17.66 -8.72
N GLY A 139 -1.50 -17.29 -7.46
CA GLY A 139 -1.85 -15.92 -7.09
C GLY A 139 -0.70 -14.92 -7.31
N ARG A 140 -1.02 -13.66 -7.49
CA ARG A 140 -0.07 -12.62 -7.95
C ARG A 140 0.04 -11.46 -6.98
N ILE A 141 1.19 -10.79 -7.01
CA ILE A 141 1.38 -9.50 -6.35
C ILE A 141 1.60 -8.40 -7.40
N ALA A 142 1.14 -7.18 -7.08
CA ALA A 142 1.43 -5.97 -7.83
C ALA A 142 1.58 -4.80 -6.84
N LEU A 143 2.81 -4.50 -6.47
CA LEU A 143 3.15 -3.59 -5.38
C LEU A 143 3.88 -2.36 -5.93
N VAL A 144 3.31 -1.17 -5.69
CA VAL A 144 3.88 0.10 -6.14
C VAL A 144 4.45 0.85 -4.94
N ASP A 145 5.71 1.25 -5.04
CA ASP A 145 6.36 2.07 -4.02
C ASP A 145 7.55 2.84 -4.61
N LEU A 146 8.23 3.62 -3.77
CA LEU A 146 9.40 4.43 -4.11
C LEU A 146 10.62 3.57 -4.39
N TYR A 147 11.34 3.89 -5.47
CA TYR A 147 12.75 3.52 -5.53
C TYR A 147 13.52 4.18 -4.39
N LEU A 148 14.63 3.57 -3.98
CA LEU A 148 15.48 4.09 -2.91
C LEU A 148 15.83 5.57 -3.14
N GLU A 149 15.59 6.40 -2.12
CA GLU A 149 15.82 7.85 -2.12
C GLU A 149 16.51 8.28 -0.81
N ASP A 150 16.78 9.57 -0.62
CA ASP A 150 17.57 10.10 0.49
C ASP A 150 16.75 10.54 1.72
N GLY A 151 15.48 10.15 1.82
CA GLY A 151 14.57 10.53 2.90
C GLY A 151 13.83 11.85 2.66
N SER A 152 14.02 12.49 1.53
CA SER A 152 13.45 13.81 1.23
C SER A 152 12.02 13.76 0.66
N PHE A 153 11.50 12.59 0.31
CA PHE A 153 10.16 12.47 -0.27
C PHE A 153 9.06 12.94 0.67
N HIS A 154 9.09 12.53 1.93
CA HIS A 154 8.03 12.84 2.91
C HIS A 154 8.27 14.14 3.69
N GLY A 155 9.51 14.59 3.81
CA GLY A 155 9.93 15.72 4.65
C GLY A 155 10.00 15.35 6.12
N ASP A 156 8.87 15.16 6.80
CA ASP A 156 8.82 14.65 8.19
C ASP A 156 8.52 13.14 8.19
N ASN A 157 9.58 12.35 8.11
CA ASN A 157 9.48 10.89 8.04
C ASN A 157 8.97 10.28 9.35
N ALA A 158 9.41 10.79 10.49
CA ALA A 158 9.04 10.25 11.80
C ALA A 158 7.56 10.47 12.11
N ALA A 159 7.04 11.69 11.90
CA ALA A 159 5.63 12.00 12.13
C ALA A 159 4.69 11.22 11.20
N LYS A 160 5.18 10.82 10.02
CA LYS A 160 4.42 10.06 9.03
C LYS A 160 4.61 8.54 9.15
N GLY A 161 5.38 8.05 10.12
CA GLY A 161 5.62 6.62 10.31
C GLY A 161 6.37 5.96 9.15
N VAL A 162 7.31 6.69 8.53
CA VAL A 162 8.13 6.17 7.45
C VAL A 162 9.28 5.37 8.03
N HIS A 163 9.36 4.09 7.66
CA HIS A 163 10.42 3.19 8.09
C HIS A 163 11.48 2.97 7.01
N HIS A 164 11.13 3.14 5.73
CA HIS A 164 12.04 2.96 4.60
C HIS A 164 11.97 4.17 3.66
N PHE A 165 13.12 4.65 3.21
CA PHE A 165 13.22 5.71 2.21
C PHE A 165 13.19 5.11 0.80
N GLY A 166 12.12 4.36 0.50
CA GLY A 166 12.02 3.57 -0.71
C GLY A 166 12.85 2.27 -0.65
N PHE A 167 12.93 1.57 -1.78
CA PHE A 167 13.53 0.25 -1.86
C PHE A 167 14.48 0.13 -3.06
N ALA A 168 15.61 -0.55 -2.84
CA ALA A 168 16.46 -1.03 -3.91
C ALA A 168 15.83 -2.31 -4.51
N PRO A 169 15.64 -2.39 -5.84
CA PRO A 169 15.01 -3.55 -6.49
C PRO A 169 15.64 -4.90 -6.11
N ASP A 170 16.97 -5.00 -6.14
CA ASP A 170 17.67 -6.25 -5.84
C ASP A 170 17.39 -6.74 -4.40
N THR A 171 17.35 -5.80 -3.45
CA THR A 171 17.05 -6.13 -2.05
C THR A 171 15.60 -6.58 -1.88
N LEU A 172 14.65 -5.86 -2.49
CA LEU A 172 13.24 -6.20 -2.36
C LEU A 172 12.90 -7.50 -3.10
N GLN A 173 13.55 -7.75 -4.26
CA GLN A 173 13.46 -9.03 -4.98
C GLN A 173 13.93 -10.19 -4.11
N ALA A 174 15.11 -10.09 -3.49
CA ALA A 174 15.63 -11.15 -2.62
C ALA A 174 14.68 -11.46 -1.46
N LEU A 175 14.05 -10.44 -0.85
CA LEU A 175 13.06 -10.64 0.20
C LEU A 175 11.79 -11.33 -0.32
N ALA A 176 11.32 -10.99 -1.52
CA ALA A 176 10.15 -11.61 -2.14
C ALA A 176 10.41 -13.08 -2.47
N GLU A 177 11.58 -13.40 -3.03
CA GLU A 177 12.01 -14.75 -3.32
C GLU A 177 12.16 -15.61 -2.04
N GLN A 178 12.71 -15.04 -0.96
CA GLN A 178 12.78 -15.69 0.35
C GLN A 178 11.38 -15.95 0.96
N ALA A 179 10.39 -15.14 0.62
CA ALA A 179 9.00 -15.35 0.98
C ALA A 179 8.31 -16.45 0.14
N GLY A 180 8.97 -16.98 -0.88
CA GLY A 180 8.45 -18.03 -1.77
C GLY A 180 7.75 -17.50 -3.02
N LEU A 181 7.86 -16.22 -3.30
CA LEU A 181 7.36 -15.61 -4.54
C LEU A 181 8.36 -15.82 -5.68
N GLN A 182 7.87 -15.88 -6.90
CA GLN A 182 8.66 -16.14 -8.11
C GLN A 182 8.31 -15.13 -9.23
N GLY A 183 9.16 -15.08 -10.26
CA GLY A 183 8.93 -14.21 -11.41
C GLY A 183 8.91 -12.73 -11.06
N ILE A 184 9.75 -12.32 -10.10
CA ILE A 184 9.81 -10.93 -9.65
C ILE A 184 10.34 -10.04 -10.77
N ALA A 185 9.58 -9.00 -11.10
CA ALA A 185 9.95 -8.01 -12.09
C ALA A 185 9.63 -6.59 -11.59
N PHE A 186 10.42 -5.62 -12.04
CA PHE A 186 10.25 -4.21 -11.70
C PHE A 186 10.06 -3.38 -12.98
N THR A 187 9.09 -2.48 -12.94
CA THR A 187 8.84 -1.50 -14.01
C THR A 187 8.66 -0.13 -13.38
N GLU A 188 9.29 0.91 -13.90
CA GLU A 188 8.98 2.27 -13.49
C GLU A 188 7.58 2.66 -14.01
N VAL A 189 6.67 3.04 -13.09
CA VAL A 189 5.27 3.32 -13.45
C VAL A 189 4.86 4.77 -13.30
N LEU A 190 5.61 5.56 -12.54
CA LEU A 190 5.30 6.97 -12.34
C LEU A 190 6.56 7.71 -11.86
N ARG A 191 6.68 8.98 -12.19
CA ARG A 191 7.58 9.94 -11.54
C ARG A 191 6.73 10.97 -10.82
N MET A 192 6.83 11.00 -9.49
CA MET A 192 6.09 11.95 -8.68
C MET A 192 6.87 13.24 -8.51
N HIS A 193 6.21 14.36 -8.80
CA HIS A 193 6.73 15.69 -8.50
C HIS A 193 6.36 16.11 -7.08
N ARG A 194 7.33 16.59 -6.32
CA ARG A 194 7.12 17.09 -4.96
C ARG A 194 7.35 18.60 -4.88
N SER A 195 6.80 19.20 -3.83
CA SER A 195 6.93 20.66 -3.57
C SER A 195 8.37 21.13 -3.35
N ASN A 196 9.30 20.22 -3.07
CA ASN A 196 10.74 20.51 -2.99
C ASN A 196 11.42 20.62 -4.37
N GLY A 197 10.65 20.57 -5.46
CA GLY A 197 11.14 20.66 -6.84
C GLY A 197 11.79 19.38 -7.38
N ARG A 198 11.74 18.27 -6.65
CA ARG A 198 12.35 16.99 -7.03
C ARG A 198 11.31 16.03 -7.60
N GLU A 199 11.83 15.10 -8.43
CA GLU A 199 11.10 13.97 -8.96
C GLU A 199 11.51 12.69 -8.26
N TYR A 200 10.54 11.83 -7.97
CA TYR A 200 10.74 10.56 -7.31
C TYR A 200 10.10 9.45 -8.14
N PRO A 201 10.91 8.56 -8.73
CA PRO A 201 10.38 7.45 -9.50
C PRO A 201 9.72 6.42 -8.58
N LEU A 202 8.59 5.88 -9.03
CA LEU A 202 7.90 4.75 -8.42
C LEU A 202 8.09 3.51 -9.29
N PHE A 203 8.38 2.39 -8.64
CA PHE A 203 8.34 1.09 -9.29
C PHE A 203 6.96 0.44 -9.12
N LEU A 204 6.62 -0.45 -10.02
CA LEU A 204 5.69 -1.56 -9.83
C LEU A 204 6.51 -2.83 -9.75
N MET A 205 6.46 -3.52 -8.63
CA MET A 205 6.97 -4.87 -8.47
C MET A 205 5.84 -5.86 -8.71
N THR A 206 6.02 -6.77 -9.66
CA THR A 206 5.12 -7.91 -9.88
C THR A 206 5.80 -9.22 -9.52
N GLY A 207 5.00 -10.24 -9.24
CA GLY A 207 5.47 -11.59 -8.94
C GLY A 207 4.26 -12.51 -8.71
N HIS A 208 4.53 -13.79 -8.49
CA HIS A 208 3.47 -14.78 -8.25
C HIS A 208 3.90 -15.84 -7.24
N LYS A 209 2.92 -16.48 -6.63
CA LYS A 209 3.09 -17.70 -5.84
C LYS A 209 3.01 -18.89 -6.77
N PRO A 210 3.98 -19.84 -6.73
CA PRO A 210 3.94 -21.06 -7.51
C PRO A 210 2.75 -21.97 -7.18
#